data_3fdff3cb05b87758cf2041746aabb483
#
_entry.id   3fdff3cb05b87758cf2041746aabb483
#
_cell.length_a   1.000
_cell.length_b   1.000
_cell.length_c   1.000
_cell.angle_alpha   90.00
_cell.angle_beta   90.00
_cell.angle_gamma   90.00
#
_symmetry.space_group_name_H-M   'P 1'
#
loop_
_entity.id
_entity.type
_entity.pdbx_description
1 polymer ?
#
loop_
_entity_poly.entity_id
_entity_poly.type
_entity_poly.pdbx_seq_one_letter_code
_entity_poly.pdbx_strand_id
1 'polypeptide(L)' 'MKATYDRETDTLTITLREVRIRESDEVRPGVIADFGYDGDIVSFEVLEASKHVENATEMQFAVA' A
#
# COMPACT_ATOMS: atom_id res chain seq x y z
N MET A 1 2.14 -7.29 -9.18
CA MET A 1 2.13 -6.05 -8.38
C MET A 1 1.08 -5.10 -8.90
N LYS A 2 0.31 -4.49 -8.02
CA LYS A 2 -0.71 -3.52 -8.43
C LYS A 2 -0.87 -2.41 -7.41
N ALA A 3 -1.37 -1.27 -7.84
CA ALA A 3 -1.75 -0.17 -6.97
C ALA A 3 -3.25 0.10 -7.11
N THR A 4 -3.92 0.30 -5.98
CA THR A 4 -5.35 0.58 -5.93
C THR A 4 -5.57 1.81 -5.07
N TYR A 5 -6.29 2.79 -5.60
CA TYR A 5 -6.68 3.96 -4.83
C TYR A 5 -8.19 3.95 -4.60
N ASP A 6 -8.58 3.94 -3.31
CA ASP A 6 -9.98 4.03 -2.90
C ASP A 6 -10.29 5.48 -2.56
N ARG A 7 -11.13 6.11 -3.38
CA ARG A 7 -11.50 7.52 -3.20
C ARG A 7 -12.36 7.77 -1.97
N GLU A 8 -13.18 6.79 -1.57
CA GLU A 8 -14.05 6.95 -0.42
C GLU A 8 -13.28 7.02 0.89
N THR A 9 -12.25 6.20 1.02
CA THR A 9 -11.42 6.14 2.21
C THR A 9 -10.13 6.93 2.08
N ASP A 10 -9.82 7.44 0.89
CA ASP A 10 -8.56 8.12 0.58
C ASP A 10 -7.36 7.22 0.94
N THR A 11 -7.45 5.94 0.55
CA THR A 11 -6.42 4.95 0.85
C THR A 11 -5.76 4.45 -0.44
N LEU A 12 -4.44 4.53 -0.48
CA LEU A 12 -3.63 3.95 -1.54
C LEU A 12 -3.04 2.63 -1.06
N THR A 13 -3.31 1.54 -1.77
CA THR A 13 -2.74 0.22 -1.46
C THR A 13 -1.81 -0.21 -2.60
N ILE A 14 -0.59 -0.57 -2.25
CA ILE A 14 0.38 -1.13 -3.19
C ILE A 14 0.58 -2.59 -2.83
N THR A 15 0.05 -3.48 -3.67
CA THR A 15 0.12 -4.93 -3.46
C THR A 15 1.33 -5.49 -4.21
N LEU A 16 2.29 -5.99 -3.45
CA LEU A 16 3.53 -6.57 -3.99
C LEU A 16 3.36 -8.03 -4.36
N ARG A 17 2.59 -8.78 -3.56
CA ARG A 17 2.26 -10.19 -3.78
C ARG A 17 0.80 -10.42 -3.45
N GLU A 18 0.13 -11.28 -4.19
CA GLU A 18 -1.26 -11.64 -3.90
C GLU A 18 -1.33 -12.92 -3.08
N VAL A 19 -1.00 -12.79 -1.80
CA VAL A 19 -1.09 -13.86 -0.80
C VAL A 19 -1.84 -13.35 0.42
N ARG A 20 -2.26 -14.27 1.30
CA ARG A 20 -3.00 -13.91 2.50
C ARG A 20 -2.13 -13.12 3.47
N ILE A 21 -2.72 -12.09 4.05
CA ILE A 21 -2.09 -11.28 5.09
C ILE A 21 -2.28 -11.97 6.44
N ARG A 22 -1.20 -12.13 7.18
CA ARG A 22 -1.24 -12.64 8.54
C ARG A 22 -1.32 -11.51 9.57
N GLU A 23 -0.53 -10.45 9.37
CA GLU A 23 -0.48 -9.33 10.30
C GLU A 23 -0.14 -8.04 9.57
N SER A 24 -0.49 -6.92 10.19
CA SER A 24 -0.27 -5.59 9.66
C SER A 24 0.28 -4.71 10.76
N ASP A 25 1.31 -3.91 10.43
CA ASP A 25 1.93 -2.97 11.35
C ASP A 25 1.88 -1.55 10.79
N GLU A 26 1.51 -0.59 11.63
CA GLU A 26 1.64 0.81 11.29
C GLU A 26 3.10 1.23 11.51
N VAL A 27 3.87 1.30 10.42
CA VAL A 27 5.32 1.56 10.49
C VAL A 27 5.64 3.04 10.65
N ARG A 28 4.74 3.90 10.24
CA ARG A 28 4.72 5.35 10.44
C ARG A 28 3.27 5.78 10.54
N PRO A 29 2.94 6.93 11.12
CA PRO A 29 1.55 7.40 11.14
C PRO A 29 0.94 7.40 9.73
N GLY A 30 -0.12 6.61 9.54
CA GLY A 30 -0.82 6.49 8.27
C GLY A 30 -0.17 5.59 7.24
N VAL A 31 0.93 4.90 7.56
CA VAL A 31 1.59 3.97 6.65
C VAL A 31 1.61 2.58 7.27
N ILE A 32 0.91 1.64 6.65
CA ILE A 32 0.75 0.28 7.14
C ILE A 32 1.50 -0.67 6.23
N ALA A 33 2.30 -1.56 6.84
CA ALA A 33 2.95 -2.66 6.13
C ALA A 33 2.21 -3.96 6.48
N ASP A 34 1.83 -4.72 5.45
CA ASP A 34 1.12 -6.00 5.60
C ASP A 34 2.08 -7.15 5.33
N PHE A 35 2.05 -8.17 6.20
CA PHE A 35 2.95 -9.32 6.13
C PHE A 35 2.17 -10.62 5.97
N GLY A 36 2.71 -11.53 5.19
CA GLY A 36 2.15 -12.85 4.95
C GLY A 36 2.53 -13.87 6.03
N TYR A 37 2.06 -15.11 5.85
CA TYR A 37 2.35 -16.21 6.77
C TYR A 37 3.81 -16.66 6.71
N ASP A 38 4.52 -16.32 5.65
CA ASP A 38 5.97 -16.54 5.52
C ASP A 38 6.82 -15.44 6.17
N GLY A 39 6.17 -14.42 6.74
CA GLY A 39 6.87 -13.30 7.39
C GLY A 39 7.35 -12.22 6.43
N ASP A 40 7.16 -12.41 5.12
CA ASP A 40 7.61 -11.43 4.13
C ASP A 40 6.50 -10.43 3.80
N ILE A 41 6.91 -9.28 3.28
CA ILE A 41 5.99 -8.20 2.93
C ILE A 41 4.99 -8.63 1.84
N VAL A 42 3.75 -8.22 2.00
CA VAL A 42 2.68 -8.44 1.02
C VAL A 42 2.29 -7.14 0.34
N SER A 43 2.02 -6.11 1.15
CA SER A 43 1.50 -4.85 0.64
C SER A 43 1.82 -3.69 1.57
N PHE A 44 1.66 -2.49 1.04
CA PHE A 44 1.67 -1.25 1.82
C PHE A 44 0.35 -0.52 1.64
N GLU A 45 -0.13 0.10 2.71
CA GLU A 45 -1.33 0.93 2.68
C GLU A 45 -0.98 2.33 3.17
N VAL A 46 -1.36 3.34 2.40
CA VAL A 46 -1.17 4.74 2.78
C VAL A 46 -2.54 5.34 3.05
N LEU A 47 -2.82 5.63 4.33
CA LEU A 47 -4.06 6.27 4.74
C LEU A 47 -3.97 7.77 4.51
N GLU A 48 -5.10 8.41 4.24
CA GLU A 48 -5.14 9.82 3.88
C GLU A 48 -4.12 10.12 2.76
N ALA A 49 -4.13 9.29 1.73
CA ALA A 49 -3.11 9.29 0.68
C ALA A 49 -2.97 10.64 -0.01
N SER A 50 -4.07 11.36 -0.21
CA SER A 50 -4.05 12.68 -0.87
C SER A 50 -3.17 13.70 -0.13
N LYS A 51 -2.92 13.47 1.17
CA LYS A 51 -2.06 14.35 1.98
C LYS A 51 -0.57 13.99 1.88
N HIS A 52 -0.25 12.81 1.36
CA HIS A 52 1.10 12.27 1.41
C HIS A 52 1.71 12.00 0.04
N VAL A 53 0.90 11.74 -0.97
CA VAL A 53 1.40 11.39 -2.31
C VAL A 53 1.00 12.44 -3.34
N GLU A 54 1.84 12.61 -4.34
CA GLU A 54 1.51 13.43 -5.49
C GLU A 54 0.54 12.63 -6.36
N ASN A 55 -0.63 13.16 -6.63
CA ASN A 55 -1.61 12.55 -7.52
C ASN A 55 -1.85 11.05 -7.26
N ALA A 56 -2.71 10.73 -6.28
CA ALA A 56 -3.03 9.36 -5.89
C ALA A 56 -3.72 8.54 -7.00
N THR A 57 -4.16 9.17 -8.08
CA THR A 57 -4.86 8.49 -9.19
C THR A 57 -3.95 8.18 -10.37
N GLU A 58 -2.65 8.47 -10.25
CA GLU A 58 -1.71 8.28 -11.34
C GLU A 58 -0.40 7.69 -10.81
N MET A 59 0.15 6.71 -11.51
CA MET A 59 1.40 6.07 -11.14
C MET A 59 2.22 5.79 -12.39
N GLN A 60 3.53 6.03 -12.30
CA GLN A 60 4.48 5.63 -13.32
C GLN A 60 5.34 4.49 -12.79
N PHE A 61 5.54 3.48 -13.62
CA PHE A 61 6.44 2.39 -13.30
C PHE A 61 7.61 2.44 -14.28
N ALA A 62 8.81 2.66 -13.76
CA ALA A 62 10.01 2.77 -14.57
C ALA A 62 11.03 1.71 -14.16
N VAL A 63 11.69 1.13 -15.15
CA VAL A 63 12.80 0.19 -14.95
C VAL A 63 14.09 0.89 -15.34
N ALA A 64 15.00 1.00 -14.38
CA ALA A 64 16.30 1.63 -14.58
C ALA A 64 17.27 0.70 -15.33
#